data_8d62dc756a7a2189655c6628223f01f9
#
_entry.id   8d62dc756a7a2189655c6628223f01f9
#
_cell.length_a   1.000
_cell.length_b   1.000
_cell.length_c   1.000
_cell.angle_alpha   90.00
_cell.angle_beta   90.00
_cell.angle_gamma   90.00
#
_symmetry.space_group_name_H-M   'P 1'
#
loop_
_entity.id
_entity.type
_entity.pdbx_description
1 polymer ?
#
loop_
_entity_poly.entity_id
_entity_poly.type
_entity_poly.pdbx_seq_one_letter_code
_entity_poly.pdbx_strand_id
1 'polypeptide(L)'
;MHTGAVRKGSNTPYILHPMEVAQIVSTLTDDIDVITAAILHDVVEDTDGSLREVRARFGDHVAELVDSITENKYADEDSRLTWRRRKEENIALLRNTRSLDVKILWLADTLSNMRAMAGQYSEKGEELWKQFHQSDPAVQLWYYRSIAETLEIDLNRSAAFKELIKHINFIWPETFKSEKTKYKKYREVSIDGCEVIGHGAKSVVYRYDDELIIKVYNEKNAYKDIERENRIARRAFVAGLPTAICFGIVKVGDSYGSMFEFLNSSSISTLISRDISKVSYYADMMADLARTIHTTSLDADELSDYMSEVYEWVEQGVGYFEPALAEKLTAMLRALPEVSTLIHGDFHTGNVLMQNSEPMLIDIDRLSVCHPIVELAGIHMSYVGFGELDHSVSKFFLGFDYEVQQQFYDEFMRHYLNTDDEERIQAVKDKAALLSYVRLIRRVYKTGGKLNQTQLKVRDYYLNKVNELITRVDSFDF
;
A
#
# COMPACT_ATOMS: atom_id res chain seq x y z
N MET A 1 29.25 -27.70 9.15
CA MET A 1 28.95 -26.93 7.98
C MET A 1 29.49 -25.50 8.10
N HIS A 2 29.22 -24.73 9.14
CA HIS A 2 29.74 -23.34 9.32
C HIS A 2 31.16 -23.25 9.91
N THR A 3 32.05 -24.21 9.62
CA THR A 3 33.38 -24.24 10.20
C THR A 3 34.23 -23.06 9.75
N GLY A 4 34.66 -22.21 10.70
CA GLY A 4 35.50 -21.04 10.42
C GLY A 4 34.75 -19.77 9.99
N ALA A 5 33.43 -19.83 9.77
CA ALA A 5 32.60 -18.67 9.47
C ALA A 5 32.40 -17.79 10.72
N VAL A 6 32.41 -16.47 10.53
CA VAL A 6 32.13 -15.48 11.59
C VAL A 6 30.93 -14.60 11.20
N ARG A 7 30.24 -14.07 12.20
CA ARG A 7 29.12 -13.13 11.96
C ARG A 7 29.63 -11.83 11.34
N LYS A 8 28.87 -11.29 10.41
CA LYS A 8 29.18 -10.02 9.72
C LYS A 8 29.43 -8.89 10.71
N GLY A 9 30.57 -8.23 10.55
CA GLY A 9 30.97 -7.10 11.40
C GLY A 9 31.50 -7.45 12.78
N SER A 10 31.74 -8.74 13.10
CA SER A 10 32.32 -9.20 14.35
C SER A 10 33.25 -10.40 14.14
N ASN A 11 34.00 -10.80 15.20
CA ASN A 11 34.78 -12.03 15.21
C ASN A 11 34.02 -13.20 15.87
N THR A 12 32.73 -13.06 16.09
CA THR A 12 31.91 -14.07 16.74
C THR A 12 31.71 -15.28 15.79
N PRO A 13 32.00 -16.51 16.22
CA PRO A 13 31.76 -17.69 15.40
C PRO A 13 30.28 -17.78 14.97
N TYR A 14 30.04 -18.02 13.66
CA TYR A 14 28.71 -18.03 13.08
C TYR A 14 27.78 -19.06 13.71
N ILE A 15 28.30 -20.21 14.13
CA ILE A 15 27.51 -21.27 14.77
C ILE A 15 26.68 -20.83 15.97
N LEU A 16 27.07 -19.75 16.63
CA LEU A 16 26.31 -19.18 17.75
C LEU A 16 24.97 -18.61 17.34
N HIS A 17 24.81 -18.18 16.06
CA HIS A 17 23.55 -17.67 15.54
C HIS A 17 22.46 -18.75 15.50
N PRO A 18 22.59 -19.87 14.78
CA PRO A 18 21.54 -20.89 14.77
C PRO A 18 21.30 -21.51 16.16
N MET A 19 22.29 -21.55 17.04
CA MET A 19 22.07 -21.96 18.43
C MET A 19 21.22 -20.97 19.20
N GLU A 20 21.43 -19.67 19.02
CA GLU A 20 20.60 -18.61 19.60
C GLU A 20 19.19 -18.64 19.05
N VAL A 21 19.01 -18.83 17.72
CA VAL A 21 17.70 -18.95 17.09
C VAL A 21 16.94 -20.15 17.68
N ALA A 22 17.57 -21.31 17.81
CA ALA A 22 16.96 -22.48 18.42
C ALA A 22 16.57 -22.25 19.90
N GLN A 23 17.41 -21.53 20.66
CA GLN A 23 17.09 -21.14 22.03
C GLN A 23 15.87 -20.21 22.10
N ILE A 24 15.75 -19.26 21.19
CA ILE A 24 14.57 -18.39 21.13
C ILE A 24 13.33 -19.20 20.76
N VAL A 25 13.41 -20.07 19.75
CA VAL A 25 12.33 -20.97 19.35
C VAL A 25 11.83 -21.82 20.51
N SER A 26 12.74 -22.41 21.31
CA SER A 26 12.37 -23.24 22.47
C SER A 26 11.62 -22.48 23.57
N THR A 27 11.60 -21.14 23.53
CA THR A 27 10.75 -20.33 24.44
C THR A 27 9.33 -20.13 23.88
N LEU A 28 9.07 -20.52 22.64
CA LEU A 28 7.81 -20.29 21.93
C LEU A 28 7.07 -21.60 21.60
N THR A 29 7.81 -22.70 21.47
CA THR A 29 7.26 -24.04 21.19
C THR A 29 8.15 -25.14 21.73
N ASP A 30 7.54 -26.26 22.12
CA ASP A 30 8.24 -27.49 22.51
C ASP A 30 8.40 -28.47 21.33
N ASP A 31 7.99 -28.08 20.12
CA ASP A 31 8.06 -28.92 18.92
C ASP A 31 9.53 -29.09 18.49
N ILE A 32 10.00 -30.34 18.55
CA ILE A 32 11.38 -30.70 18.23
C ILE A 32 11.73 -30.45 16.76
N ASP A 33 10.77 -30.59 15.84
CA ASP A 33 11.02 -30.35 14.42
C ASP A 33 11.25 -28.85 14.16
N VAL A 34 10.47 -27.96 14.83
CA VAL A 34 10.65 -26.50 14.73
C VAL A 34 12.00 -26.08 15.33
N ILE A 35 12.39 -26.64 16.51
CA ILE A 35 13.69 -26.39 17.14
C ILE A 35 14.83 -26.92 16.25
N THR A 36 14.67 -28.08 15.63
CA THR A 36 15.64 -28.64 14.69
C THR A 36 15.78 -27.79 13.44
N ALA A 37 14.68 -27.33 12.87
CA ALA A 37 14.67 -26.39 11.75
C ALA A 37 15.39 -25.08 12.08
N ALA A 38 15.23 -24.57 13.30
CA ALA A 38 15.94 -23.39 13.78
C ALA A 38 17.48 -23.57 13.80
N ILE A 39 17.96 -24.77 14.14
CA ILE A 39 19.40 -25.07 14.08
C ILE A 39 19.91 -25.16 12.62
N LEU A 40 19.04 -25.55 11.69
CA LEU A 40 19.40 -25.87 10.32
C LEU A 40 19.03 -24.75 9.32
N HIS A 41 18.35 -23.69 9.74
CA HIS A 41 17.71 -22.71 8.86
C HIS A 41 18.65 -22.11 7.80
N ASP A 42 19.89 -21.83 8.15
CA ASP A 42 20.91 -21.24 7.28
C ASP A 42 21.75 -22.29 6.52
N VAL A 43 21.55 -23.57 6.76
CA VAL A 43 22.41 -24.61 6.18
C VAL A 43 22.32 -24.65 4.66
N VAL A 44 21.10 -24.49 4.11
CA VAL A 44 20.87 -24.48 2.67
C VAL A 44 21.30 -23.18 2.03
N GLU A 45 21.17 -22.09 2.77
CA GLU A 45 21.50 -20.74 2.29
C GLU A 45 23.00 -20.42 2.31
N ASP A 46 23.69 -20.83 3.36
CA ASP A 46 25.08 -20.38 3.65
C ASP A 46 26.13 -21.48 3.55
N THR A 47 25.74 -22.70 3.15
CA THR A 47 26.69 -23.83 3.00
C THR A 47 26.40 -24.65 1.74
N ASP A 48 27.21 -25.68 1.48
CA ASP A 48 26.97 -26.66 0.40
C ASP A 48 25.86 -27.66 0.72
N GLY A 49 25.14 -27.48 1.85
CA GLY A 49 24.02 -28.35 2.25
C GLY A 49 22.79 -28.16 1.38
N SER A 50 22.03 -29.22 1.17
CA SER A 50 20.82 -29.19 0.33
C SER A 50 19.57 -29.58 1.11
N LEU A 51 18.39 -29.08 0.69
CA LEU A 51 17.11 -29.52 1.25
C LEU A 51 16.90 -31.03 1.17
N ARG A 52 17.45 -31.68 0.13
CA ARG A 52 17.40 -33.12 0.00
C ARG A 52 18.16 -33.82 1.12
N GLU A 53 19.31 -33.30 1.54
CA GLU A 53 20.08 -33.84 2.66
C GLU A 53 19.39 -33.58 3.99
N VAL A 54 18.81 -32.40 4.18
CA VAL A 54 17.99 -32.09 5.36
C VAL A 54 16.82 -33.03 5.45
N ARG A 55 16.07 -33.22 4.37
CA ARG A 55 14.94 -34.17 4.30
C ARG A 55 15.35 -35.62 4.61
N ALA A 56 16.45 -36.06 4.05
CA ALA A 56 16.92 -37.44 4.25
C ALA A 56 17.37 -37.72 5.69
N ARG A 57 17.84 -36.71 6.43
CA ARG A 57 18.38 -36.88 7.79
C ARG A 57 17.39 -36.47 8.89
N PHE A 58 16.49 -35.52 8.63
CA PHE A 58 15.65 -34.87 9.65
C PHE A 58 14.16 -34.98 9.33
N GLY A 59 13.79 -35.51 8.18
CA GLY A 59 12.39 -35.70 7.77
C GLY A 59 11.82 -34.56 6.92
N ASP A 60 10.62 -34.81 6.39
CA ASP A 60 9.95 -33.88 5.46
C ASP A 60 9.57 -32.57 6.15
N HIS A 61 9.01 -32.64 7.35
CA HIS A 61 8.53 -31.46 8.06
C HIS A 61 9.66 -30.46 8.38
N VAL A 62 10.80 -30.96 8.87
CA VAL A 62 11.98 -30.09 9.10
C VAL A 62 12.49 -29.48 7.80
N ALA A 63 12.51 -30.23 6.70
CA ALA A 63 12.94 -29.72 5.40
C ALA A 63 12.00 -28.64 4.86
N GLU A 64 10.69 -28.79 5.02
CA GLU A 64 9.69 -27.79 4.63
C GLU A 64 9.82 -26.50 5.46
N LEU A 65 10.06 -26.61 6.77
CA LEU A 65 10.31 -25.48 7.65
C LEU A 65 11.58 -24.73 7.24
N VAL A 66 12.69 -25.43 6.96
CA VAL A 66 13.94 -24.82 6.49
C VAL A 66 13.74 -24.13 5.15
N ASP A 67 13.03 -24.76 4.19
CA ASP A 67 12.72 -24.19 2.89
C ASP A 67 11.93 -22.87 3.02
N SER A 68 10.97 -22.82 3.95
CA SER A 68 10.10 -21.67 4.18
C SER A 68 10.80 -20.41 4.70
N ILE A 69 12.03 -20.53 5.18
CA ILE A 69 12.84 -19.41 5.69
C ILE A 69 14.11 -19.16 4.88
N THR A 70 14.44 -20.05 3.92
CA THR A 70 15.62 -19.94 3.06
C THR A 70 15.43 -18.84 2.02
N GLU A 71 16.36 -17.85 1.99
CA GLU A 71 16.34 -16.76 1.03
C GLU A 71 16.95 -17.19 -0.32
N ASN A 72 16.32 -16.81 -1.43
CA ASN A 72 16.89 -17.01 -2.77
C ASN A 72 17.97 -15.96 -3.04
N LYS A 73 19.23 -16.35 -3.08
CA LYS A 73 20.37 -15.40 -3.21
C LYS A 73 20.63 -14.90 -4.63
N TYR A 74 19.96 -15.43 -5.67
CA TYR A 74 20.22 -15.05 -7.06
C TYR A 74 21.72 -15.04 -7.38
N ALA A 75 22.37 -16.21 -7.24
CA ALA A 75 23.83 -16.36 -7.26
C ALA A 75 24.52 -15.78 -8.52
N ASP A 76 23.78 -15.66 -9.63
CA ASP A 76 24.27 -15.15 -10.90
C ASP A 76 24.14 -13.61 -11.03
N GLU A 77 23.58 -12.91 -10.03
CA GLU A 77 23.35 -11.47 -10.04
C GLU A 77 24.12 -10.77 -8.92
N ASP A 78 24.42 -9.45 -9.09
CA ASP A 78 25.04 -8.66 -8.03
C ASP A 78 24.10 -8.58 -6.79
N SER A 79 24.59 -9.02 -5.66
CA SER A 79 23.84 -9.08 -4.39
C SER A 79 23.29 -7.71 -3.93
N ARG A 80 23.90 -6.61 -4.39
CA ARG A 80 23.42 -5.24 -4.12
C ARG A 80 22.17 -4.93 -4.90
N LEU A 81 22.09 -5.37 -6.17
CA LEU A 81 20.94 -5.15 -7.04
C LEU A 81 19.75 -6.05 -6.69
N THR A 82 20.03 -7.23 -6.09
CA THR A 82 18.99 -8.19 -5.69
C THR A 82 18.49 -8.00 -4.26
N TRP A 83 19.16 -7.17 -3.44
CA TRP A 83 18.84 -7.04 -2.01
C TRP A 83 17.36 -6.76 -1.78
N ARG A 84 16.83 -5.78 -2.50
CA ARG A 84 15.45 -5.34 -2.36
C ARG A 84 14.46 -6.44 -2.74
N ARG A 85 14.60 -7.01 -3.95
CA ARG A 85 13.75 -8.11 -4.45
C ARG A 85 13.72 -9.28 -3.46
N ARG A 86 14.87 -9.67 -2.92
CA ARG A 86 14.98 -10.72 -1.90
C ARG A 86 14.20 -10.39 -0.63
N LYS A 87 14.28 -9.14 -0.14
CA LYS A 87 13.58 -8.73 1.07
C LYS A 87 12.06 -8.61 0.86
N GLU A 88 11.62 -8.20 -0.31
CA GLU A 88 10.21 -8.22 -0.71
C GLU A 88 9.66 -9.65 -0.78
N GLU A 89 10.40 -10.57 -1.38
CA GLU A 89 10.03 -11.99 -1.44
C GLU A 89 9.92 -12.60 -0.03
N ASN A 90 10.87 -12.31 0.86
CA ASN A 90 10.83 -12.74 2.25
C ASN A 90 9.58 -12.24 2.98
N ILE A 91 9.25 -10.96 2.83
CA ILE A 91 8.07 -10.37 3.44
C ILE A 91 6.79 -11.01 2.85
N ALA A 92 6.76 -11.25 1.54
CA ALA A 92 5.64 -11.90 0.88
C ALA A 92 5.44 -13.36 1.35
N LEU A 93 6.53 -14.14 1.48
CA LEU A 93 6.48 -15.49 2.02
C LEU A 93 5.93 -15.51 3.45
N LEU A 94 6.47 -14.66 4.32
CA LEU A 94 6.02 -14.55 5.71
C LEU A 94 4.55 -14.12 5.81
N ARG A 95 4.10 -13.22 4.95
CA ARG A 95 2.72 -12.71 4.91
C ARG A 95 1.73 -13.79 4.46
N ASN A 96 2.11 -14.59 3.48
CA ASN A 96 1.24 -15.60 2.89
C ASN A 96 1.17 -16.90 3.70
N THR A 97 2.10 -17.11 4.64
CA THR A 97 2.06 -18.33 5.47
C THR A 97 0.99 -18.26 6.55
N ARG A 98 0.25 -19.39 6.72
CA ARG A 98 -0.66 -19.60 7.84
C ARG A 98 -0.01 -20.44 8.96
N SER A 99 1.20 -20.95 8.74
CA SER A 99 1.91 -21.78 9.73
C SER A 99 2.45 -20.91 10.86
N LEU A 100 2.04 -21.19 12.09
CA LEU A 100 2.59 -20.55 13.29
C LEU A 100 4.07 -20.92 13.47
N ASP A 101 4.46 -22.16 13.11
CA ASP A 101 5.85 -22.63 13.24
C ASP A 101 6.80 -21.85 12.36
N VAL A 102 6.38 -21.56 11.11
CA VAL A 102 7.14 -20.70 10.20
C VAL A 102 7.26 -19.29 10.78
N LYS A 103 6.19 -18.71 11.36
CA LYS A 103 6.23 -17.40 11.99
C LYS A 103 7.13 -17.37 13.23
N ILE A 104 7.16 -18.44 14.01
CA ILE A 104 8.07 -18.62 15.15
C ILE A 104 9.53 -18.61 14.68
N LEU A 105 9.87 -19.33 13.62
CA LEU A 105 11.20 -19.34 13.02
C LEU A 105 11.62 -17.93 12.56
N TRP A 106 10.75 -17.24 11.82
CA TRP A 106 10.99 -15.87 11.37
C TRP A 106 11.21 -14.90 12.53
N LEU A 107 10.40 -15.01 13.60
CA LEU A 107 10.59 -14.19 14.81
C LEU A 107 11.95 -14.45 15.44
N ALA A 108 12.33 -15.71 15.59
CA ALA A 108 13.56 -16.09 16.29
C ALA A 108 14.82 -15.66 15.52
N ASP A 109 14.85 -15.89 14.20
CA ASP A 109 15.95 -15.42 13.35
C ASP A 109 16.06 -13.89 13.35
N THR A 110 14.93 -13.21 13.12
CA THR A 110 14.91 -11.74 13.12
C THR A 110 15.35 -11.17 14.47
N LEU A 111 14.93 -11.75 15.59
CA LEU A 111 15.34 -11.31 16.93
C LEU A 111 16.85 -11.53 17.16
N SER A 112 17.42 -12.67 16.79
CA SER A 112 18.86 -12.92 16.90
C SER A 112 19.66 -11.92 16.06
N ASN A 113 19.21 -11.62 14.84
CA ASN A 113 19.82 -10.61 13.98
C ASN A 113 19.72 -9.20 14.57
N MET A 114 18.58 -8.85 15.16
CA MET A 114 18.39 -7.55 15.82
C MET A 114 19.19 -7.39 17.11
N ARG A 115 19.38 -8.44 17.90
CA ARG A 115 20.29 -8.43 19.06
C ARG A 115 21.73 -8.10 18.66
N ALA A 116 22.22 -8.78 17.60
CA ALA A 116 23.58 -8.53 17.09
C ALA A 116 23.71 -7.10 16.54
N MET A 117 22.70 -6.63 15.78
CA MET A 117 22.69 -5.28 15.23
C MET A 117 22.63 -4.22 16.33
N ALA A 118 21.82 -4.41 17.37
CA ALA A 118 21.72 -3.50 18.51
C ALA A 118 23.03 -3.41 19.29
N GLY A 119 23.72 -4.54 19.50
CA GLY A 119 25.05 -4.55 20.09
C GLY A 119 26.07 -3.75 19.29
N GLN A 120 26.14 -3.98 17.98
CA GLN A 120 27.04 -3.25 17.09
C GLN A 120 26.66 -1.75 16.99
N TYR A 121 25.37 -1.41 17.00
CA TYR A 121 24.92 -0.01 16.99
C TYR A 121 25.29 0.72 18.29
N SER A 122 25.22 0.04 19.42
CA SER A 122 25.70 0.59 20.71
C SER A 122 27.18 0.96 20.69
N GLU A 123 28.00 0.19 19.94
CA GLU A 123 29.45 0.42 19.86
C GLU A 123 29.83 1.44 18.77
N LYS A 124 29.22 1.37 17.59
CA LYS A 124 29.61 2.07 16.36
C LYS A 124 28.71 3.26 16.00
N GLY A 125 27.50 3.34 16.58
CA GLY A 125 26.50 4.33 16.19
C GLY A 125 26.19 4.25 14.69
N GLU A 126 26.06 5.40 14.04
CA GLU A 126 25.74 5.52 12.59
C GLU A 126 26.79 4.90 11.66
N GLU A 127 28.03 4.68 12.12
CA GLU A 127 29.06 3.99 11.34
C GLU A 127 28.71 2.53 11.03
N LEU A 128 27.77 1.95 11.79
CA LEU A 128 27.25 0.61 11.57
C LEU A 128 26.77 0.40 10.12
N TRP A 129 26.09 1.40 9.57
CA TRP A 129 25.41 1.27 8.28
C TRP A 129 26.36 1.05 7.10
N LYS A 130 27.60 1.56 7.20
CA LYS A 130 28.63 1.42 6.15
C LYS A 130 29.04 -0.02 5.87
N GLN A 131 28.75 -0.96 6.75
CA GLN A 131 29.10 -2.37 6.57
C GLN A 131 28.03 -3.18 5.82
N PHE A 132 26.85 -2.60 5.58
CA PHE A 132 25.78 -3.27 4.84
C PHE A 132 25.82 -2.89 3.36
N HIS A 133 25.39 -3.80 2.46
CA HIS A 133 25.20 -3.50 1.05
C HIS A 133 24.14 -2.42 0.85
N GLN A 134 23.01 -2.52 1.58
CA GLN A 134 22.06 -1.44 1.74
C GLN A 134 22.42 -0.65 3.01
N SER A 135 23.01 0.53 2.79
CA SER A 135 23.54 1.35 3.88
C SER A 135 22.56 2.39 4.42
N ASP A 136 21.42 2.59 3.77
CA ASP A 136 20.41 3.52 4.28
C ASP A 136 19.65 2.93 5.47
N PRO A 137 19.73 3.59 6.66
CA PRO A 137 19.03 3.13 7.86
C PRO A 137 17.53 3.05 7.71
N ALA A 138 16.92 3.93 6.88
CA ALA A 138 15.47 3.94 6.68
C ALA A 138 15.01 2.71 5.90
N VAL A 139 15.80 2.28 4.90
CA VAL A 139 15.53 1.08 4.11
C VAL A 139 15.72 -0.19 4.95
N GLN A 140 16.73 -0.21 5.82
CA GLN A 140 16.89 -1.30 6.80
C GLN A 140 15.71 -1.36 7.77
N LEU A 141 15.28 -0.20 8.30
CA LEU A 141 14.11 -0.11 9.18
C LEU A 141 12.86 -0.65 8.49
N TRP A 142 12.63 -0.30 7.22
CA TRP A 142 11.48 -0.79 6.46
C TRP A 142 11.38 -2.32 6.52
N TYR A 143 12.48 -3.03 6.27
CA TYR A 143 12.50 -4.49 6.26
C TYR A 143 12.13 -5.07 7.63
N TYR A 144 12.84 -4.67 8.69
CA TYR A 144 12.60 -5.20 10.04
C TYR A 144 11.21 -4.81 10.57
N ARG A 145 10.75 -3.63 10.22
CA ARG A 145 9.42 -3.16 10.59
C ARG A 145 8.33 -3.97 9.88
N SER A 146 8.46 -4.24 8.59
CA SER A 146 7.49 -5.03 7.83
C SER A 146 7.37 -6.46 8.37
N ILE A 147 8.49 -7.06 8.78
CA ILE A 147 8.48 -8.37 9.47
C ILE A 147 7.75 -8.26 10.81
N ALA A 148 8.09 -7.29 11.64
CA ALA A 148 7.49 -7.12 12.96
C ALA A 148 5.97 -6.89 12.87
N GLU A 149 5.52 -6.02 11.96
CA GLU A 149 4.08 -5.75 11.73
C GLU A 149 3.34 -7.02 11.26
N THR A 150 3.97 -7.87 10.47
CA THR A 150 3.37 -9.15 10.03
C THR A 150 3.29 -10.17 11.17
N LEU A 151 4.32 -10.24 12.02
CA LEU A 151 4.39 -11.17 13.16
C LEU A 151 3.52 -10.73 14.35
N GLU A 152 3.20 -9.44 14.46
CA GLU A 152 2.41 -8.86 15.55
C GLU A 152 1.05 -9.56 15.70
N ILE A 153 0.43 -9.93 14.59
CA ILE A 153 -0.92 -10.56 14.54
C ILE A 153 -0.97 -11.80 15.44
N ASP A 154 0.03 -12.67 15.36
CA ASP A 154 0.02 -13.96 16.03
C ASP A 154 0.93 -14.02 17.29
N LEU A 155 1.97 -13.20 17.35
CA LEU A 155 3.07 -13.34 18.30
C LEU A 155 3.26 -12.16 19.25
N ASN A 156 2.41 -11.13 19.20
CA ASN A 156 2.53 -9.88 19.98
C ASN A 156 2.60 -10.09 21.51
N ARG A 157 2.06 -11.17 22.02
CA ARG A 157 2.05 -11.49 23.46
C ARG A 157 3.34 -12.15 23.94
N SER A 158 4.16 -12.70 23.02
CA SER A 158 5.39 -13.42 23.36
C SER A 158 6.47 -12.46 23.88
N ALA A 159 7.33 -12.98 24.78
CA ALA A 159 8.48 -12.22 25.29
C ALA A 159 9.46 -11.91 24.15
N ALA A 160 9.67 -12.85 23.23
CA ALA A 160 10.56 -12.70 22.08
C ALA A 160 10.10 -11.56 21.15
N PHE A 161 8.80 -11.44 20.87
CA PHE A 161 8.27 -10.34 20.05
C PHE A 161 8.47 -8.98 20.73
N LYS A 162 8.16 -8.88 22.03
CA LYS A 162 8.37 -7.65 22.80
C LYS A 162 9.83 -7.23 22.83
N GLU A 163 10.75 -8.19 22.89
CA GLU A 163 12.18 -7.95 22.82
C GLU A 163 12.59 -7.48 21.42
N LEU A 164 12.08 -8.09 20.35
CA LEU A 164 12.29 -7.62 18.98
C LEU A 164 11.92 -6.14 18.84
N ILE A 165 10.72 -5.77 19.28
CA ILE A 165 10.25 -4.37 19.25
C ILE A 165 11.17 -3.45 20.06
N LYS A 166 11.66 -3.90 21.22
CA LYS A 166 12.60 -3.13 22.04
C LYS A 166 13.92 -2.85 21.29
N HIS A 167 14.49 -3.84 20.58
CA HIS A 167 15.72 -3.66 19.82
C HIS A 167 15.51 -2.78 18.59
N ILE A 168 14.39 -2.94 17.86
CA ILE A 168 14.06 -2.05 16.75
C ILE A 168 13.94 -0.61 17.25
N ASN A 169 13.24 -0.37 18.35
CA ASN A 169 13.11 0.96 18.95
C ASN A 169 14.42 1.51 19.52
N PHE A 170 15.36 0.66 19.91
CA PHE A 170 16.68 1.10 20.36
C PHE A 170 17.52 1.65 19.21
N ILE A 171 17.52 0.96 18.06
CA ILE A 171 18.29 1.38 16.88
C ILE A 171 17.59 2.54 16.15
N TRP A 172 16.26 2.47 16.04
CA TRP A 172 15.41 3.50 15.42
C TRP A 172 14.39 3.99 16.43
N PRO A 173 14.76 4.97 17.27
CA PRO A 173 13.89 5.44 18.34
C PRO A 173 12.51 5.84 17.85
N GLU A 174 11.48 5.36 18.57
CA GLU A 174 10.08 5.72 18.35
C GLU A 174 9.33 5.04 17.20
N THR A 175 9.89 3.95 16.65
CA THR A 175 9.24 3.22 15.55
C THR A 175 7.89 2.61 15.95
N PHE A 176 7.75 2.08 17.19
CA PHE A 176 6.56 1.39 17.69
C PHE A 176 5.97 1.99 18.99
N LYS A 177 6.22 3.25 19.31
CA LYS A 177 5.63 3.87 20.51
C LYS A 177 4.20 4.34 20.26
N SER A 178 3.31 4.01 21.20
CA SER A 178 1.95 4.53 21.27
C SER A 178 1.92 6.04 21.55
N GLU A 179 0.85 6.71 21.16
CA GLU A 179 0.50 8.13 21.09
C GLU A 179 0.88 9.09 22.26
N LYS A 180 1.74 8.73 23.20
CA LYS A 180 1.96 9.51 24.44
C LYS A 180 3.27 10.31 24.53
N THR A 181 4.04 10.48 23.46
CA THR A 181 5.28 11.27 23.54
C THR A 181 5.31 12.44 22.55
N LYS A 182 5.31 13.63 23.06
CA LYS A 182 5.06 14.93 22.42
C LYS A 182 6.19 15.48 21.51
N TYR A 183 7.31 14.76 21.32
CA TYR A 183 8.44 15.20 20.47
C TYR A 183 9.10 14.00 19.77
N LYS A 184 8.55 13.57 18.64
CA LYS A 184 9.25 12.64 17.74
C LYS A 184 10.39 13.40 17.05
N LYS A 185 11.63 12.91 17.16
CA LYS A 185 12.77 13.45 16.41
C LYS A 185 12.86 12.67 15.08
N TYR A 186 12.38 13.28 13.99
CA TYR A 186 12.48 12.70 12.66
C TYR A 186 13.87 12.91 12.07
N ARG A 187 14.32 12.01 11.19
CA ARG A 187 15.52 12.19 10.38
C ARG A 187 15.37 13.49 9.59
N GLU A 188 16.30 14.41 9.75
CA GLU A 188 16.38 15.62 8.93
C GLU A 188 17.04 15.25 7.60
N VAL A 189 16.43 15.69 6.50
CA VAL A 189 16.94 15.52 5.14
C VAL A 189 16.90 16.85 4.41
N SER A 190 17.88 17.11 3.54
CA SER A 190 17.85 18.25 2.63
C SER A 190 17.34 17.80 1.27
N ILE A 191 16.51 18.65 0.67
CA ILE A 191 16.05 18.50 -0.72
C ILE A 191 16.75 19.51 -1.64
N ASP A 192 17.82 20.18 -1.16
CA ASP A 192 18.59 21.12 -1.97
C ASP A 192 19.23 20.40 -3.15
N GLY A 193 18.93 20.87 -4.36
CA GLY A 193 19.41 20.26 -5.60
C GLY A 193 18.61 19.04 -6.06
N CYS A 194 17.59 18.59 -5.32
CA CYS A 194 16.72 17.51 -5.75
C CYS A 194 15.81 17.93 -6.91
N GLU A 195 15.62 17.04 -7.86
CA GLU A 195 14.68 17.24 -8.98
C GLU A 195 13.24 17.18 -8.48
N VAL A 196 12.40 18.13 -8.91
CA VAL A 196 10.95 18.05 -8.71
C VAL A 196 10.35 17.16 -9.79
N ILE A 197 9.74 16.06 -9.37
CA ILE A 197 9.13 15.06 -10.27
C ILE A 197 7.60 15.07 -10.24
N GLY A 198 6.98 15.79 -9.30
CA GLY A 198 5.53 15.87 -9.21
C GLY A 198 5.02 17.02 -8.35
N HIS A 199 3.82 17.49 -8.68
CA HIS A 199 3.09 18.50 -7.91
C HIS A 199 1.70 17.95 -7.58
N GLY A 200 1.42 17.73 -6.29
CA GLY A 200 0.08 17.48 -5.78
C GLY A 200 -0.61 18.77 -5.30
N ALA A 201 -1.89 18.69 -5.02
CA ALA A 201 -2.66 19.85 -4.50
C ALA A 201 -2.11 20.39 -3.17
N LYS A 202 -1.52 19.52 -2.33
CA LYS A 202 -1.03 19.85 -0.98
C LYS A 202 0.45 19.51 -0.78
N SER A 203 1.14 18.98 -1.79
CA SER A 203 2.51 18.49 -1.66
C SER A 203 3.31 18.63 -2.95
N VAL A 204 4.62 18.60 -2.81
CA VAL A 204 5.58 18.54 -3.91
C VAL A 204 6.42 17.28 -3.72
N VAL A 205 6.65 16.55 -4.82
CA VAL A 205 7.41 15.30 -4.82
C VAL A 205 8.79 15.57 -5.42
N TYR A 206 9.82 15.25 -4.64
CA TYR A 206 11.22 15.39 -5.00
C TYR A 206 11.87 14.03 -5.20
N ARG A 207 12.64 13.86 -6.25
CA ARG A 207 13.55 12.72 -6.40
C ARG A 207 14.74 12.95 -5.47
N TYR A 208 14.81 12.14 -4.40
CA TYR A 208 15.85 12.28 -3.40
C TYR A 208 17.17 11.62 -3.85
N ASP A 209 17.08 10.44 -4.42
CA ASP A 209 18.17 9.69 -5.04
C ASP A 209 17.64 8.74 -6.13
N ASP A 210 18.42 7.73 -6.51
CA ASP A 210 18.04 6.77 -7.54
C ASP A 210 16.95 5.77 -7.10
N GLU A 211 16.71 5.63 -5.78
CA GLU A 211 15.78 4.67 -5.20
C GLU A 211 14.64 5.32 -4.40
N LEU A 212 14.78 6.59 -4.03
CA LEU A 212 13.89 7.25 -3.07
C LEU A 212 13.32 8.56 -3.60
N ILE A 213 12.07 8.82 -3.18
CA ILE A 213 11.41 10.12 -3.33
C ILE A 213 10.98 10.65 -1.97
N ILE A 214 10.83 11.97 -1.89
CA ILE A 214 10.26 12.64 -0.72
C ILE A 214 9.07 13.48 -1.17
N LYS A 215 7.88 13.14 -0.66
CA LYS A 215 6.65 13.92 -0.80
C LYS A 215 6.59 14.93 0.34
N VAL A 216 6.90 16.20 0.07
CA VAL A 216 6.92 17.30 1.05
C VAL A 216 5.60 18.02 1.04
N TYR A 217 5.01 18.27 2.21
CA TYR A 217 3.69 18.90 2.34
C TYR A 217 3.82 20.40 2.50
N ASN A 218 2.91 21.13 1.85
CA ASN A 218 2.94 22.62 1.80
C ASN A 218 2.54 23.26 3.13
N GLU A 219 1.79 22.55 3.98
CA GLU A 219 1.32 23.06 5.26
C GLU A 219 2.23 22.59 6.41
N LYS A 220 2.73 23.56 7.21
CA LYS A 220 3.60 23.28 8.36
C LYS A 220 2.96 22.38 9.44
N ASN A 221 1.63 22.30 9.49
CA ASN A 221 0.86 21.54 10.48
C ASN A 221 0.24 20.24 9.93
N ALA A 222 0.61 19.82 8.71
CA ALA A 222 0.10 18.60 8.06
C ALA A 222 0.56 17.29 8.74
N TYR A 223 1.22 17.37 9.90
CA TYR A 223 1.82 16.22 10.57
C TYR A 223 0.85 15.05 10.78
N LYS A 224 -0.38 15.31 11.23
CA LYS A 224 -1.39 14.26 11.44
C LYS A 224 -1.80 13.58 10.14
N ASP A 225 -1.92 14.35 9.06
CA ASP A 225 -2.26 13.84 7.73
C ASP A 225 -1.12 12.97 7.18
N ILE A 226 0.13 13.41 7.40
CA ILE A 226 1.34 12.66 7.03
C ILE A 226 1.44 11.34 7.81
N GLU A 227 1.20 11.35 9.13
CA GLU A 227 1.18 10.13 9.94
C GLU A 227 0.10 9.15 9.46
N ARG A 228 -1.09 9.68 9.15
CA ARG A 228 -2.19 8.88 8.63
C ARG A 228 -1.82 8.26 7.28
N GLU A 229 -1.32 9.04 6.32
CA GLU A 229 -0.90 8.55 5.01
C GLU A 229 0.18 7.47 5.14
N ASN A 230 1.21 7.70 5.95
CA ASN A 230 2.27 6.73 6.18
C ASN A 230 1.75 5.43 6.81
N ARG A 231 0.78 5.51 7.73
CA ARG A 231 0.14 4.35 8.32
C ARG A 231 -0.66 3.57 7.28
N ILE A 232 -1.48 4.27 6.48
CA ILE A 232 -2.28 3.67 5.40
C ILE A 232 -1.36 2.99 4.38
N ALA A 233 -0.31 3.67 3.90
CA ALA A 233 0.63 3.14 2.93
C ALA A 233 1.29 1.83 3.39
N ARG A 234 1.69 1.78 4.65
CA ARG A 234 2.27 0.57 5.22
C ARG A 234 1.24 -0.56 5.36
N ARG A 235 0.03 -0.25 5.79
CA ARG A 235 -1.04 -1.25 5.90
C ARG A 235 -1.45 -1.80 4.54
N ALA A 236 -1.56 -0.96 3.53
CA ALA A 236 -1.83 -1.37 2.15
C ALA A 236 -0.75 -2.33 1.63
N PHE A 237 0.53 -1.99 1.85
CA PHE A 237 1.65 -2.85 1.51
C PHE A 237 1.61 -4.18 2.27
N VAL A 238 1.37 -4.16 3.58
CA VAL A 238 1.24 -5.38 4.42
C VAL A 238 0.04 -6.22 3.98
N ALA A 239 -1.06 -5.63 3.53
CA ALA A 239 -2.22 -6.33 2.99
C ALA A 239 -1.97 -6.95 1.60
N GLY A 240 -0.82 -6.71 0.99
CA GLY A 240 -0.46 -7.27 -0.32
C GLY A 240 -0.90 -6.42 -1.50
N LEU A 241 -1.39 -5.21 -1.28
CA LEU A 241 -1.67 -4.30 -2.39
C LEU A 241 -0.36 -3.87 -3.07
N PRO A 242 -0.30 -3.86 -4.41
CA PRO A 242 0.88 -3.42 -5.14
C PRO A 242 1.02 -1.90 -5.03
N THR A 243 1.80 -1.43 -4.07
CA THR A 243 2.01 0.00 -3.80
C THR A 243 3.46 0.32 -3.52
N ALA A 244 3.86 1.58 -3.77
CA ALA A 244 5.19 2.07 -3.43
C ALA A 244 5.47 1.90 -1.93
N ILE A 245 6.67 1.46 -1.60
CA ILE A 245 7.08 1.25 -0.22
C ILE A 245 7.20 2.59 0.50
N CYS A 246 6.54 2.69 1.67
CA CYS A 246 6.64 3.84 2.56
C CYS A 246 7.74 3.62 3.60
N PHE A 247 8.85 4.34 3.48
CA PHE A 247 9.97 4.25 4.42
C PHE A 247 9.76 5.10 5.69
N GLY A 248 8.80 5.99 5.70
CA GLY A 248 8.41 6.75 6.89
C GLY A 248 8.42 8.25 6.70
N ILE A 249 8.37 8.95 7.84
CA ILE A 249 8.32 10.42 7.91
C ILE A 249 9.72 10.97 8.07
N VAL A 250 10.02 12.03 7.31
CA VAL A 250 11.26 12.80 7.41
C VAL A 250 10.96 14.27 7.69
N LYS A 251 11.90 14.98 8.30
CA LYS A 251 11.85 16.43 8.49
C LYS A 251 12.63 17.10 7.36
N VAL A 252 12.02 18.07 6.69
CA VAL A 252 12.58 18.82 5.56
C VAL A 252 12.52 20.31 5.90
N GLY A 253 13.61 20.87 6.41
CA GLY A 253 13.64 22.23 6.92
C GLY A 253 12.60 22.45 8.02
N ASP A 254 11.66 23.40 7.83
CA ASP A 254 10.55 23.66 8.76
C ASP A 254 9.30 22.79 8.51
N SER A 255 9.32 21.93 7.48
CA SER A 255 8.20 21.07 7.08
C SER A 255 8.50 19.59 7.34
N TYR A 256 7.49 18.76 7.07
CA TYR A 256 7.63 17.30 7.09
C TYR A 256 7.33 16.72 5.71
N GLY A 257 7.89 15.55 5.43
CA GLY A 257 7.63 14.78 4.24
C GLY A 257 7.50 13.30 4.51
N SER A 258 6.90 12.59 3.56
CA SER A 258 6.87 11.13 3.51
C SER A 258 7.93 10.65 2.53
N MET A 259 8.76 9.70 2.95
CA MET A 259 9.77 9.07 2.10
C MET A 259 9.18 7.79 1.51
N PHE A 260 9.20 7.70 0.19
CA PHE A 260 8.73 6.54 -0.55
C PHE A 260 9.79 6.02 -1.51
N GLU A 261 9.56 4.83 -1.98
CA GLU A 261 10.24 4.25 -3.10
C GLU A 261 10.09 5.09 -4.36
N PHE A 262 11.17 5.28 -5.11
CA PHE A 262 11.12 5.84 -6.45
C PHE A 262 10.78 4.76 -7.46
N LEU A 263 9.57 4.80 -7.98
CA LEU A 263 9.14 3.97 -9.10
C LEU A 263 9.58 4.65 -10.39
N ASN A 264 10.71 4.22 -10.96
CA ASN A 264 11.20 4.74 -12.24
C ASN A 264 10.37 4.19 -13.41
N SER A 265 9.15 4.71 -13.56
CA SER A 265 8.15 4.17 -14.48
C SER A 265 7.20 5.27 -14.96
N SER A 266 6.34 4.93 -15.92
CA SER A 266 5.31 5.83 -16.44
C SER A 266 3.94 5.45 -15.93
N SER A 267 3.06 6.45 -15.72
CA SER A 267 1.67 6.17 -15.41
C SER A 267 0.96 5.52 -16.60
N ILE A 268 -0.08 4.72 -16.30
CA ILE A 268 -0.93 4.12 -17.35
C ILE A 268 -1.54 5.23 -18.23
N SER A 269 -1.90 6.38 -17.68
CA SER A 269 -2.31 7.56 -18.46
C SER A 269 -1.30 7.95 -19.53
N THR A 270 -0.03 8.05 -19.15
CA THR A 270 1.08 8.37 -20.07
C THR A 270 1.27 7.28 -21.12
N LEU A 271 1.13 6.02 -20.74
CA LEU A 271 1.30 4.90 -21.66
C LEU A 271 0.17 4.82 -22.69
N ILE A 272 -1.08 5.04 -22.29
CA ILE A 272 -2.23 5.14 -23.20
C ILE A 272 -2.06 6.33 -24.15
N SER A 273 -1.62 7.50 -23.65
CA SER A 273 -1.39 8.68 -24.50
C SER A 273 -0.34 8.45 -25.57
N ARG A 274 0.65 7.59 -25.31
CA ARG A 274 1.71 7.22 -26.27
C ARG A 274 1.25 6.17 -27.28
N ASP A 275 0.38 5.26 -26.86
CA ASP A 275 -0.09 4.15 -27.69
C ASP A 275 -1.57 3.82 -27.35
N ILE A 276 -2.48 4.48 -28.06
CA ILE A 276 -3.93 4.33 -27.87
C ILE A 276 -4.40 2.89 -28.18
N SER A 277 -3.67 2.15 -29.02
CA SER A 277 -4.04 0.77 -29.37
C SER A 277 -4.04 -0.19 -28.18
N LYS A 278 -3.41 0.21 -27.06
CA LYS A 278 -3.34 -0.56 -25.81
C LYS A 278 -4.40 -0.20 -24.79
N VAL A 279 -5.39 0.62 -25.16
CA VAL A 279 -6.45 1.05 -24.21
C VAL A 279 -7.15 -0.14 -23.58
N SER A 280 -7.52 -1.15 -24.34
CA SER A 280 -8.19 -2.37 -23.87
C SER A 280 -7.30 -3.15 -22.88
N TYR A 281 -6.05 -3.35 -23.22
CA TYR A 281 -5.08 -4.02 -22.33
C TYR A 281 -4.96 -3.34 -20.97
N TYR A 282 -4.91 -2.00 -20.94
CA TYR A 282 -4.83 -1.26 -19.69
C TYR A 282 -6.16 -1.19 -18.95
N ALA A 283 -7.28 -1.21 -19.66
CA ALA A 283 -8.61 -1.29 -19.04
C ALA A 283 -8.80 -2.61 -18.29
N ASP A 284 -8.42 -3.73 -18.89
CA ASP A 284 -8.46 -5.05 -18.28
C ASP A 284 -7.55 -5.12 -17.04
N MET A 285 -6.31 -4.64 -17.17
CA MET A 285 -5.35 -4.59 -16.04
C MET A 285 -5.87 -3.75 -14.87
N MET A 286 -6.44 -2.57 -15.16
CA MET A 286 -7.02 -1.71 -14.13
C MET A 286 -8.25 -2.36 -13.47
N ALA A 287 -9.04 -3.11 -14.22
CA ALA A 287 -10.18 -3.85 -13.68
C ALA A 287 -9.74 -4.99 -12.75
N ASP A 288 -8.68 -5.73 -13.10
CA ASP A 288 -8.08 -6.76 -12.24
C ASP A 288 -7.51 -6.13 -10.95
N LEU A 289 -6.83 -5.00 -11.07
CA LEU A 289 -6.30 -4.27 -9.93
C LEU A 289 -7.43 -3.76 -9.01
N ALA A 290 -8.52 -3.22 -9.57
CA ALA A 290 -9.68 -2.80 -8.80
C ALA A 290 -10.33 -3.99 -8.06
N ARG A 291 -10.47 -5.15 -8.71
CA ARG A 291 -10.96 -6.38 -8.03
C ARG A 291 -10.03 -6.80 -6.90
N THR A 292 -8.72 -6.72 -7.09
CA THR A 292 -7.75 -7.01 -6.04
C THR A 292 -7.96 -6.11 -4.83
N ILE A 293 -8.11 -4.80 -5.04
CA ILE A 293 -8.41 -3.84 -3.96
C ILE A 293 -9.73 -4.20 -3.27
N HIS A 294 -10.80 -4.42 -4.06
CA HIS A 294 -12.16 -4.66 -3.55
C HIS A 294 -12.36 -6.05 -2.92
N THR A 295 -11.40 -6.96 -3.06
CA THR A 295 -11.40 -8.26 -2.36
C THR A 295 -10.41 -8.32 -1.20
N THR A 296 -9.57 -7.29 -1.03
CA THR A 296 -8.65 -7.17 0.10
C THR A 296 -9.40 -6.62 1.30
N SER A 297 -9.21 -7.24 2.46
CA SER A 297 -9.80 -6.81 3.74
C SER A 297 -8.72 -6.29 4.67
N LEU A 298 -9.01 -5.18 5.36
CA LEU A 298 -8.21 -4.64 6.46
C LEU A 298 -9.14 -4.34 7.64
N ASP A 299 -8.58 -4.32 8.85
CA ASP A 299 -9.32 -3.94 10.05
C ASP A 299 -9.82 -2.50 9.93
N ALA A 300 -11.14 -2.33 10.02
CA ALA A 300 -11.81 -1.04 9.86
C ALA A 300 -11.37 0.02 10.89
N ASP A 301 -10.94 -0.42 12.09
CA ASP A 301 -10.52 0.48 13.19
C ASP A 301 -9.31 1.36 12.85
N GLU A 302 -8.58 1.03 11.78
CA GLU A 302 -7.35 1.74 11.39
C GLU A 302 -7.51 2.62 10.14
N LEU A 303 -8.62 2.50 9.44
CA LEU A 303 -8.94 3.26 8.24
C LEU A 303 -10.06 4.26 8.52
N SER A 304 -10.15 5.29 7.68
CA SER A 304 -11.27 6.24 7.78
C SER A 304 -12.57 5.59 7.32
N ASP A 305 -13.65 5.92 7.99
CA ASP A 305 -15.00 5.67 7.49
C ASP A 305 -15.30 6.60 6.30
N TYR A 306 -15.14 6.06 5.08
CA TYR A 306 -15.42 6.81 3.86
C TYR A 306 -16.93 7.00 3.62
N MET A 307 -17.78 6.12 4.19
CA MET A 307 -19.23 6.26 4.08
C MET A 307 -19.74 7.55 4.73
N SER A 308 -19.12 8.00 5.83
CA SER A 308 -19.44 9.31 6.42
C SER A 308 -19.25 10.45 5.40
N GLU A 309 -18.15 10.44 4.62
CA GLU A 309 -17.95 11.41 3.53
C GLU A 309 -19.00 11.27 2.43
N VAL A 310 -19.39 10.04 2.09
CA VAL A 310 -20.41 9.77 1.07
C VAL A 310 -21.79 10.27 1.50
N TYR A 311 -22.16 10.08 2.76
CA TYR A 311 -23.40 10.66 3.30
C TYR A 311 -23.41 12.19 3.21
N GLU A 312 -22.26 12.84 3.52
CA GLU A 312 -22.13 14.29 3.36
C GLU A 312 -22.40 14.76 1.92
N TRP A 313 -22.13 13.94 0.88
CA TRP A 313 -22.41 14.34 -0.49
C TRP A 313 -23.90 14.59 -0.73
N VAL A 314 -24.76 13.81 -0.09
CA VAL A 314 -26.21 13.98 -0.16
C VAL A 314 -26.69 15.04 0.82
N GLU A 315 -26.21 15.02 2.07
CA GLU A 315 -26.63 15.95 3.13
C GLU A 315 -26.27 17.42 2.79
N GLN A 316 -25.07 17.65 2.28
CA GLN A 316 -24.68 18.97 1.77
C GLN A 316 -25.47 19.37 0.52
N GLY A 317 -26.03 18.39 -0.20
CA GLY A 317 -26.92 18.55 -1.33
C GLY A 317 -28.37 18.84 -0.98
N VAL A 318 -28.79 18.72 0.30
CA VAL A 318 -30.20 18.95 0.72
C VAL A 318 -30.72 20.33 0.35
N GLY A 319 -29.88 21.34 0.19
CA GLY A 319 -30.26 22.64 -0.35
C GLY A 319 -30.34 22.72 -1.88
N TYR A 320 -29.99 21.65 -2.60
CA TYR A 320 -29.89 21.59 -4.08
C TYR A 320 -30.79 20.52 -4.68
N PHE A 321 -31.11 19.49 -3.91
CA PHE A 321 -32.04 18.45 -4.28
C PHE A 321 -33.43 18.76 -3.73
N GLU A 322 -34.46 18.42 -4.46
CA GLU A 322 -35.82 18.35 -3.92
C GLU A 322 -35.84 17.39 -2.73
N PRO A 323 -36.55 17.71 -1.61
CA PRO A 323 -36.52 16.90 -0.40
C PRO A 323 -36.74 15.39 -0.60
N ALA A 324 -37.70 15.03 -1.45
CA ALA A 324 -38.01 13.64 -1.77
C ALA A 324 -36.85 12.92 -2.48
N LEU A 325 -36.10 13.63 -3.33
CA LEU A 325 -34.95 13.09 -4.02
C LEU A 325 -33.79 12.85 -3.02
N ALA A 326 -33.51 13.82 -2.14
CA ALA A 326 -32.50 13.69 -1.10
C ALA A 326 -32.80 12.53 -0.14
N GLU A 327 -34.08 12.35 0.24
CA GLU A 327 -34.52 11.25 1.09
C GLU A 327 -34.32 9.89 0.39
N LYS A 328 -34.71 9.78 -0.90
CA LYS A 328 -34.51 8.55 -1.69
C LYS A 328 -33.02 8.20 -1.80
N LEU A 329 -32.15 9.15 -2.16
CA LEU A 329 -30.70 8.93 -2.27
C LEU A 329 -30.10 8.49 -0.92
N THR A 330 -30.51 9.13 0.18
CA THR A 330 -30.06 8.76 1.53
C THR A 330 -30.51 7.35 1.90
N ALA A 331 -31.77 6.99 1.59
CA ALA A 331 -32.29 5.65 1.85
C ALA A 331 -31.51 4.58 1.05
N MET A 332 -31.20 4.84 -0.22
CA MET A 332 -30.40 3.94 -1.06
C MET A 332 -28.98 3.74 -0.52
N LEU A 333 -28.33 4.80 -0.02
CA LEU A 333 -27.00 4.70 0.60
C LEU A 333 -27.05 3.92 1.92
N ARG A 334 -28.06 4.13 2.75
CA ARG A 334 -28.25 3.39 4.01
C ARG A 334 -28.60 1.91 3.82
N ALA A 335 -29.13 1.57 2.66
CA ALA A 335 -29.47 0.18 2.30
C ALA A 335 -28.23 -0.61 1.78
N LEU A 336 -27.09 0.04 1.57
CA LEU A 336 -25.86 -0.67 1.21
C LEU A 336 -25.45 -1.62 2.34
N PRO A 337 -25.03 -2.86 2.01
CA PRO A 337 -24.52 -3.79 3.00
C PRO A 337 -23.25 -3.25 3.66
N GLU A 338 -23.05 -3.57 4.94
CA GLU A 338 -21.77 -3.38 5.61
C GLU A 338 -20.72 -4.29 4.96
N VAL A 339 -19.58 -3.71 4.59
CA VAL A 339 -18.48 -4.41 3.94
C VAL A 339 -17.17 -4.12 4.66
N SER A 340 -16.24 -5.06 4.58
CA SER A 340 -14.86 -4.90 5.07
C SER A 340 -13.83 -4.73 3.93
N THR A 341 -14.32 -4.54 2.71
CA THR A 341 -13.50 -4.42 1.50
C THR A 341 -12.95 -3.01 1.34
N LEU A 342 -11.81 -2.93 0.67
CA LEU A 342 -11.12 -1.66 0.45
C LEU A 342 -11.60 -0.97 -0.83
N ILE A 343 -11.50 0.35 -0.83
CA ILE A 343 -11.48 1.19 -2.02
C ILE A 343 -10.24 2.07 -2.00
N HIS A 344 -9.69 2.42 -3.16
CA HIS A 344 -8.58 3.38 -3.29
C HIS A 344 -9.03 4.83 -2.99
N GLY A 345 -10.26 5.18 -3.36
CA GLY A 345 -10.88 6.51 -3.17
C GLY A 345 -10.51 7.57 -4.20
N ASP A 346 -9.47 7.32 -5.02
CA ASP A 346 -9.07 8.15 -6.18
C ASP A 346 -8.45 7.29 -7.29
N PHE A 347 -9.16 6.24 -7.69
CA PHE A 347 -8.67 5.22 -8.62
C PHE A 347 -8.80 5.65 -10.07
N HIS A 348 -7.67 5.99 -10.70
CA HIS A 348 -7.59 6.31 -12.13
C HIS A 348 -6.20 6.03 -12.69
N THR A 349 -6.06 5.98 -14.01
CA THR A 349 -4.82 5.62 -14.73
C THR A 349 -3.62 6.53 -14.43
N GLY A 350 -3.84 7.73 -13.90
CA GLY A 350 -2.79 8.63 -13.43
C GLY A 350 -2.15 8.17 -12.12
N ASN A 351 -2.90 7.44 -11.28
CA ASN A 351 -2.46 6.95 -9.99
C ASN A 351 -1.98 5.49 -10.02
N VAL A 352 -1.73 4.94 -11.20
CA VAL A 352 -1.14 3.61 -11.38
C VAL A 352 0.07 3.70 -12.31
N LEU A 353 1.23 3.34 -11.79
CA LEU A 353 2.49 3.28 -12.52
C LEU A 353 2.78 1.85 -12.97
N MET A 354 3.46 1.71 -14.12
CA MET A 354 3.88 0.39 -14.62
C MET A 354 5.34 0.13 -14.28
N GLN A 355 5.61 -0.73 -13.32
CA GLN A 355 6.97 -1.15 -12.96
C GLN A 355 7.17 -2.63 -13.31
N ASN A 356 8.17 -2.94 -14.13
CA ASN A 356 8.48 -4.32 -14.56
C ASN A 356 7.26 -5.08 -15.11
N SER A 357 6.39 -4.40 -15.87
CA SER A 357 5.12 -4.91 -16.40
C SER A 357 4.03 -5.19 -15.36
N GLU A 358 4.21 -4.76 -14.12
CA GLU A 358 3.22 -4.86 -13.05
C GLU A 358 2.65 -3.48 -12.68
N PRO A 359 1.33 -3.37 -12.41
CA PRO A 359 0.72 -2.12 -11.99
C PRO A 359 1.02 -1.85 -10.51
N MET A 360 1.48 -0.63 -10.22
CA MET A 360 1.80 -0.15 -8.87
C MET A 360 0.94 1.05 -8.51
N LEU A 361 0.22 0.96 -7.41
CA LEU A 361 -0.61 2.04 -6.86
C LEU A 361 0.25 3.14 -6.25
N ILE A 362 -0.10 4.38 -6.54
CA ILE A 362 0.43 5.57 -5.87
C ILE A 362 -0.73 6.42 -5.34
N ASP A 363 -0.42 7.37 -4.47
CA ASP A 363 -1.38 8.32 -3.88
C ASP A 363 -2.56 7.64 -3.15
N ILE A 364 -2.23 6.68 -2.29
CA ILE A 364 -3.16 5.84 -1.53
C ILE A 364 -3.65 6.48 -0.21
N ASP A 365 -3.50 7.77 -0.06
CA ASP A 365 -3.91 8.53 1.14
C ASP A 365 -5.42 8.47 1.44
N ARG A 366 -6.22 8.10 0.42
CA ARG A 366 -7.67 7.92 0.51
C ARG A 366 -8.12 6.47 0.63
N LEU A 367 -7.18 5.52 0.71
CA LEU A 367 -7.54 4.12 0.91
C LEU A 367 -8.41 3.97 2.15
N SER A 368 -9.56 3.33 2.01
CA SER A 368 -10.59 3.28 3.04
C SER A 368 -11.43 2.01 2.90
N VAL A 369 -12.11 1.63 3.97
CA VAL A 369 -13.16 0.60 3.90
C VAL A 369 -14.44 1.24 3.38
N CYS A 370 -14.97 0.72 2.28
CA CYS A 370 -16.21 1.21 1.68
C CYS A 370 -16.77 0.22 0.65
N HIS A 371 -18.07 0.37 0.33
CA HIS A 371 -18.70 -0.41 -0.72
C HIS A 371 -18.12 -0.06 -2.10
N PRO A 372 -17.81 -1.05 -2.97
CA PRO A 372 -17.16 -0.84 -4.27
C PRO A 372 -17.88 0.15 -5.21
N ILE A 373 -19.20 0.32 -5.08
CA ILE A 373 -19.96 1.28 -5.89
C ILE A 373 -19.42 2.71 -5.77
N VAL A 374 -18.83 3.05 -4.61
CA VAL A 374 -18.25 4.38 -4.37
C VAL A 374 -16.99 4.60 -5.21
N GLU A 375 -16.16 3.55 -5.37
CA GLU A 375 -15.02 3.57 -6.29
C GLU A 375 -15.47 3.65 -7.74
N LEU A 376 -16.45 2.81 -8.14
CA LEU A 376 -17.01 2.84 -9.49
C LEU A 376 -17.62 4.21 -9.84
N ALA A 377 -18.24 4.89 -8.87
CA ALA A 377 -18.69 6.27 -9.04
C ALA A 377 -17.53 7.25 -9.25
N GLY A 378 -16.42 7.07 -8.58
CA GLY A 378 -15.18 7.84 -8.78
C GLY A 378 -14.57 7.60 -10.16
N ILE A 379 -14.57 6.35 -10.63
CA ILE A 379 -14.12 5.98 -11.96
C ILE A 379 -15.03 6.60 -13.03
N HIS A 380 -16.37 6.46 -12.91
CA HIS A 380 -17.31 7.13 -13.80
C HIS A 380 -17.06 8.65 -13.85
N MET A 381 -16.87 9.30 -12.69
CA MET A 381 -16.58 10.72 -12.62
C MET A 381 -15.35 11.09 -13.45
N SER A 382 -14.29 10.31 -13.36
CA SER A 382 -13.01 10.59 -13.99
C SER A 382 -13.01 10.39 -15.49
N TYR A 383 -13.65 9.31 -15.98
CA TYR A 383 -13.60 8.91 -17.38
C TYR A 383 -14.81 9.40 -18.21
N VAL A 384 -15.92 9.70 -17.55
CA VAL A 384 -17.16 10.14 -18.21
C VAL A 384 -17.56 11.53 -17.72
N GLY A 385 -17.86 11.67 -16.42
CA GLY A 385 -18.50 12.86 -15.87
C GLY A 385 -17.73 14.17 -16.10
N PHE A 386 -16.39 14.17 -15.98
CA PHE A 386 -15.58 15.38 -16.21
C PHE A 386 -15.58 15.84 -17.66
N GLY A 387 -15.74 14.92 -18.61
CA GLY A 387 -15.68 15.24 -20.04
C GLY A 387 -17.02 15.57 -20.70
N GLU A 388 -18.16 15.26 -20.09
CA GLU A 388 -19.49 15.41 -20.74
C GLU A 388 -19.82 16.84 -21.18
N LEU A 389 -19.41 17.83 -20.42
CA LEU A 389 -19.65 19.25 -20.74
C LEU A 389 -18.51 19.89 -21.53
N ASP A 390 -17.29 19.43 -21.30
CA ASP A 390 -16.09 19.93 -21.95
C ASP A 390 -15.02 18.85 -21.97
N HIS A 391 -14.81 18.23 -23.12
CA HIS A 391 -13.83 17.16 -23.33
C HIS A 391 -12.40 17.58 -22.94
N SER A 392 -12.07 18.89 -22.99
CA SER A 392 -10.74 19.38 -22.66
C SER A 392 -10.41 19.20 -21.17
N VAL A 393 -11.41 19.22 -20.29
CA VAL A 393 -11.26 19.05 -18.85
C VAL A 393 -10.75 17.62 -18.54
N SER A 394 -11.40 16.61 -19.10
CA SER A 394 -11.02 15.23 -18.89
C SER A 394 -9.71 14.88 -19.61
N LYS A 395 -9.48 15.43 -20.81
CA LYS A 395 -8.21 15.30 -21.52
C LYS A 395 -7.05 15.90 -20.72
N PHE A 396 -7.24 17.06 -20.11
CA PHE A 396 -6.23 17.65 -19.22
C PHE A 396 -5.96 16.77 -17.98
N PHE A 397 -7.01 16.14 -17.43
CA PHE A 397 -6.91 15.31 -16.24
C PHE A 397 -6.26 13.95 -16.50
N LEU A 398 -6.68 13.22 -17.55
CA LEU A 398 -6.20 11.87 -17.84
C LEU A 398 -5.11 11.80 -18.92
N GLY A 399 -4.92 12.87 -19.72
CA GLY A 399 -3.86 12.97 -20.72
C GLY A 399 -4.17 12.36 -22.09
N PHE A 400 -5.40 11.84 -22.32
CA PHE A 400 -5.85 11.26 -23.59
C PHE A 400 -7.29 11.65 -23.93
N ASP A 401 -7.70 11.47 -25.20
CA ASP A 401 -8.94 11.99 -25.72
C ASP A 401 -10.18 11.35 -25.08
N TYR A 402 -11.29 12.11 -25.00
CA TYR A 402 -12.51 11.71 -24.31
C TYR A 402 -13.14 10.44 -24.88
N GLU A 403 -13.12 10.27 -26.19
CA GLU A 403 -13.62 9.06 -26.85
C GLU A 403 -12.84 7.81 -26.41
N VAL A 404 -11.52 7.94 -26.22
CA VAL A 404 -10.66 6.86 -25.70
C VAL A 404 -10.97 6.59 -24.22
N GLN A 405 -11.31 7.64 -23.45
CA GLN A 405 -11.72 7.49 -22.04
C GLN A 405 -13.04 6.72 -21.94
N GLN A 406 -14.01 7.00 -22.82
CA GLN A 406 -15.27 6.26 -22.85
C GLN A 406 -15.04 4.79 -23.23
N GLN A 407 -14.21 4.51 -24.25
CA GLN A 407 -13.82 3.14 -24.59
C GLN A 407 -13.16 2.44 -23.40
N PHE A 408 -12.20 3.08 -22.74
CA PHE A 408 -11.55 2.55 -21.54
C PHE A 408 -12.58 2.20 -20.45
N TYR A 409 -13.53 3.11 -20.16
CA TYR A 409 -14.54 2.90 -19.14
C TYR A 409 -15.48 1.73 -19.48
N ASP A 410 -15.88 1.61 -20.72
CA ASP A 410 -16.76 0.52 -21.19
C ASP A 410 -16.07 -0.85 -21.06
N GLU A 411 -14.81 -0.94 -21.48
CA GLU A 411 -14.02 -2.15 -21.37
C GLU A 411 -13.71 -2.49 -19.92
N PHE A 412 -13.30 -1.49 -19.12
CA PHE A 412 -13.09 -1.64 -17.69
C PHE A 412 -14.31 -2.22 -16.98
N MET A 413 -15.50 -1.67 -17.21
CA MET A 413 -16.73 -2.13 -16.54
C MET A 413 -17.10 -3.56 -16.94
N ARG A 414 -16.94 -3.93 -18.20
CA ARG A 414 -17.16 -5.30 -18.68
C ARG A 414 -16.23 -6.29 -18.00
N HIS A 415 -14.95 -5.98 -17.98
CA HIS A 415 -13.94 -6.85 -17.39
C HIS A 415 -14.08 -6.90 -15.85
N TYR A 416 -14.32 -5.76 -15.20
CA TYR A 416 -14.52 -5.69 -13.74
C TYR A 416 -15.71 -6.52 -13.26
N LEU A 417 -16.84 -6.46 -13.98
CA LEU A 417 -18.05 -7.24 -13.66
C LEU A 417 -17.96 -8.70 -14.11
N ASN A 418 -16.92 -9.03 -14.89
CA ASN A 418 -16.67 -10.36 -15.44
C ASN A 418 -17.93 -10.96 -16.09
N THR A 419 -18.57 -10.21 -16.99
CA THR A 419 -19.82 -10.59 -17.66
C THR A 419 -19.95 -9.93 -19.02
N ASP A 420 -20.61 -10.62 -19.95
CA ASP A 420 -21.04 -10.08 -21.25
C ASP A 420 -22.52 -9.69 -21.27
N ASP A 421 -23.19 -9.75 -20.11
CA ASP A 421 -24.58 -9.31 -19.97
C ASP A 421 -24.65 -7.77 -19.99
N GLU A 422 -25.01 -7.23 -21.15
CA GLU A 422 -25.08 -5.77 -21.38
C GLU A 422 -26.15 -5.09 -20.49
N GLU A 423 -27.23 -5.78 -20.12
CA GLU A 423 -28.24 -5.21 -19.22
C GLU A 423 -27.69 -5.06 -17.81
N ARG A 424 -26.97 -6.07 -17.33
CA ARG A 424 -26.28 -6.04 -16.03
C ARG A 424 -25.18 -4.97 -16.01
N ILE A 425 -24.36 -4.90 -17.06
CA ILE A 425 -23.30 -3.89 -17.17
C ILE A 425 -23.92 -2.50 -17.12
N GLN A 426 -24.97 -2.24 -17.90
CA GLN A 426 -25.62 -0.93 -17.94
C GLN A 426 -26.28 -0.57 -16.60
N ALA A 427 -26.90 -1.54 -15.93
CA ALA A 427 -27.50 -1.30 -14.61
C ALA A 427 -26.46 -0.86 -13.58
N VAL A 428 -25.28 -1.47 -13.55
CA VAL A 428 -24.19 -1.05 -12.62
C VAL A 428 -23.59 0.29 -13.03
N LYS A 429 -23.42 0.54 -14.35
CA LYS A 429 -23.01 1.85 -14.86
C LYS A 429 -23.97 2.96 -14.43
N ASP A 430 -25.28 2.72 -14.51
CA ASP A 430 -26.30 3.69 -14.10
C ASP A 430 -26.22 3.99 -12.60
N LYS A 431 -25.96 2.98 -11.75
CA LYS A 431 -25.76 3.16 -10.31
C LYS A 431 -24.49 3.99 -10.01
N ALA A 432 -23.38 3.66 -10.67
CA ALA A 432 -22.13 4.39 -10.54
C ALA A 432 -22.28 5.84 -11.04
N ALA A 433 -22.94 6.04 -12.17
CA ALA A 433 -23.23 7.36 -12.74
C ALA A 433 -24.08 8.22 -11.81
N LEU A 434 -25.17 7.66 -11.25
CA LEU A 434 -26.03 8.38 -10.31
C LEU A 434 -25.24 8.93 -9.13
N LEU A 435 -24.45 8.09 -8.47
CA LEU A 435 -23.62 8.51 -7.32
C LEU A 435 -22.51 9.49 -7.73
N SER A 436 -21.94 9.30 -8.92
CA SER A 436 -20.95 10.21 -9.51
C SER A 436 -21.51 11.62 -9.73
N TYR A 437 -22.70 11.75 -10.29
CA TYR A 437 -23.33 13.06 -10.51
C TYR A 437 -23.69 13.77 -9.20
N VAL A 438 -24.11 13.03 -8.18
CA VAL A 438 -24.29 13.58 -6.82
C VAL A 438 -22.97 14.17 -6.31
N ARG A 439 -21.85 13.45 -6.46
CA ARG A 439 -20.51 13.93 -6.08
C ARG A 439 -20.07 15.16 -6.89
N LEU A 440 -20.36 15.19 -8.19
CA LEU A 440 -20.06 16.34 -9.07
C LEU A 440 -20.86 17.59 -8.70
N ILE A 441 -22.14 17.45 -8.36
CA ILE A 441 -22.97 18.57 -7.86
C ILE A 441 -22.35 19.12 -6.57
N ARG A 442 -22.04 18.26 -5.58
CA ARG A 442 -21.33 18.70 -4.36
C ARG A 442 -20.05 19.47 -4.68
N ARG A 443 -19.26 18.99 -5.66
CA ARG A 443 -18.00 19.66 -6.05
C ARG A 443 -18.21 21.09 -6.55
N VAL A 444 -19.29 21.37 -7.27
CA VAL A 444 -19.65 22.73 -7.71
C VAL A 444 -19.83 23.67 -6.53
N TYR A 445 -20.37 23.16 -5.42
CA TYR A 445 -20.64 23.96 -4.22
C TYR A 445 -19.46 24.06 -3.24
N LYS A 446 -18.49 23.15 -3.32
CA LYS A 446 -17.34 23.12 -2.40
C LYS A 446 -16.48 24.39 -2.46
N THR A 447 -16.59 25.18 -3.52
CA THR A 447 -15.85 26.44 -3.68
C THR A 447 -16.38 27.58 -2.77
N GLY A 448 -17.56 27.40 -2.14
CA GLY A 448 -18.22 28.39 -1.28
C GLY A 448 -18.77 29.61 -2.02
N GLY A 449 -19.76 30.27 -1.43
CA GLY A 449 -20.35 31.48 -1.98
C GLY A 449 -21.46 31.28 -3.01
N LYS A 450 -21.88 32.37 -3.68
CA LYS A 450 -22.90 32.31 -4.73
C LYS A 450 -22.29 31.74 -6.01
N LEU A 451 -22.98 30.76 -6.61
CA LEU A 451 -22.56 30.17 -7.88
C LEU A 451 -22.64 31.21 -9.00
N ASN A 452 -21.62 31.24 -9.85
CA ASN A 452 -21.62 32.01 -11.07
C ASN A 452 -22.45 31.31 -12.17
N GLN A 453 -22.69 32.00 -13.31
CA GLN A 453 -23.53 31.44 -14.40
C GLN A 453 -23.01 30.12 -14.97
N THR A 454 -21.70 29.96 -15.06
CA THR A 454 -21.06 28.70 -15.53
C THR A 454 -21.30 27.57 -14.55
N GLN A 455 -21.08 27.81 -13.27
CA GLN A 455 -21.32 26.84 -12.19
C GLN A 455 -22.81 26.44 -12.13
N LEU A 456 -23.72 27.38 -12.33
CA LEU A 456 -25.17 27.09 -12.40
C LEU A 456 -25.50 26.15 -13.57
N LYS A 457 -24.94 26.39 -14.77
CA LYS A 457 -25.11 25.49 -15.92
C LYS A 457 -24.60 24.10 -15.66
N VAL A 458 -23.42 23.97 -15.06
CA VAL A 458 -22.81 22.70 -14.69
C VAL A 458 -23.67 21.95 -13.68
N ARG A 459 -24.14 22.64 -12.64
CA ARG A 459 -25.08 22.08 -11.65
C ARG A 459 -26.35 21.56 -12.30
N ASP A 460 -27.01 22.40 -13.14
CA ASP A 460 -28.30 22.07 -13.76
C ASP A 460 -28.16 20.86 -14.72
N TYR A 461 -27.03 20.77 -15.42
CA TYR A 461 -26.72 19.60 -16.24
C TYR A 461 -26.69 18.32 -15.42
N TYR A 462 -25.87 18.28 -14.35
CA TYR A 462 -25.75 17.09 -13.52
C TYR A 462 -27.03 16.79 -12.73
N LEU A 463 -27.78 17.81 -12.31
CA LEU A 463 -29.08 17.62 -11.67
C LEU A 463 -30.09 16.94 -12.60
N ASN A 464 -30.13 17.32 -13.89
CA ASN A 464 -30.94 16.65 -14.88
C ASN A 464 -30.54 15.17 -15.04
N LYS A 465 -29.25 14.86 -15.05
CA LYS A 465 -28.75 13.46 -15.08
C LYS A 465 -29.19 12.68 -13.85
N VAL A 466 -29.10 13.27 -12.66
CA VAL A 466 -29.61 12.64 -11.42
C VAL A 466 -31.11 12.37 -11.53
N ASN A 467 -31.90 13.35 -11.97
CA ASN A 467 -33.35 13.20 -12.10
C ASN A 467 -33.74 12.13 -13.13
N GLU A 468 -32.98 11.97 -14.20
CA GLU A 468 -33.19 10.90 -15.19
C GLU A 468 -32.86 9.52 -14.55
N LEU A 469 -31.68 9.37 -13.97
CA LEU A 469 -31.19 8.08 -13.46
C LEU A 469 -32.03 7.58 -12.27
N ILE A 470 -32.48 8.46 -11.39
CA ILE A 470 -33.24 8.08 -10.18
C ILE A 470 -34.59 7.45 -10.51
N THR A 471 -35.08 7.58 -11.76
CA THR A 471 -36.32 6.94 -12.21
C THR A 471 -36.16 5.45 -12.47
N ARG A 472 -34.92 4.99 -12.75
CA ARG A 472 -34.59 3.59 -13.08
C ARG A 472 -33.61 2.93 -12.14
N VAL A 473 -32.93 3.71 -11.27
CA VAL A 473 -32.03 3.20 -10.22
C VAL A 473 -32.76 3.26 -8.88
N ASP A 474 -32.94 2.12 -8.23
CA ASP A 474 -33.63 1.97 -6.95
C ASP A 474 -32.72 1.47 -5.83
N SER A 475 -31.52 1.01 -6.16
CA SER A 475 -30.50 0.53 -5.20
C SER A 475 -29.10 0.82 -5.70
N PHE A 476 -28.16 1.07 -4.80
CA PHE A 476 -26.72 1.16 -5.12
C PHE A 476 -25.98 -0.18 -5.01
N ASP A 477 -26.57 -1.20 -4.41
CA ASP A 477 -25.99 -2.55 -4.35
C ASP A 477 -26.04 -3.25 -5.71
N PHE A 478 -25.00 -4.11 -6.07
CA PHE A 478 -24.86 -4.73 -7.38
C PHE A 478 -24.13 -6.09 -7.36
#